data_21f8b744ec131f8bf8e5ba2c97a4a9ea
#
_entry.id   21f8b744ec131f8bf8e5ba2c97a4a9ea
#
_cell.length_a   1.000
_cell.length_b   1.000
_cell.length_c   1.000
_cell.angle_alpha   90.00
_cell.angle_beta   90.00
_cell.angle_gamma   90.00
#
_symmetry.space_group_name_H-M   'P 1'
#
loop_
_entity.id
_entity.type
_entity.pdbx_description
1 polymer ?
#
loop_
_entity_poly.entity_id
_entity_poly.type
_entity_poly.pdbx_seq_one_letter_code
_entity_poly.pdbx_strand_id
1 'polypeptide(L)'
;EGELREQLDHIRSLSLSRGESTWLRGNTFYGKRQMFRPDFMEWFEHLRLPPYELEKRDGQYELTFEGAWPEVMLWEIPALAVLMELRSRAVLETMGRFELQVLYARAMTKIWEKIERLRGVPSLRIADFGTRRRHSFLWQDWCVQAMREGLGQTFTGTSNCLIAMRREVEAIGTNAHELPMVYAALARDDAELAQAPYKVLADWHEEHDGNLRIILPDTFGTKGFLDHAPDLSLIHISEPTRPY
;
A
#
# COMPACT_ATOMS: atom_id res chain seq x y z
N GLU A 1 6.60 18.38 -16.21
CA GLU A 1 7.75 17.44 -16.31
C GLU A 1 8.81 17.75 -15.25
N GLY A 2 9.27 19.02 -15.14
CA GLY A 2 10.29 19.43 -14.17
C GLY A 2 9.94 19.02 -12.74
N GLU A 3 8.78 19.40 -12.25
CA GLU A 3 8.34 19.05 -10.89
C GLU A 3 8.23 17.52 -10.66
N LEU A 4 7.80 16.76 -11.68
CA LEU A 4 7.78 15.29 -11.56
C LEU A 4 9.19 14.74 -11.37
N ARG A 5 10.17 15.22 -12.15
CA ARG A 5 11.58 14.82 -11.99
C ARG A 5 12.12 15.19 -10.61
N GLU A 6 11.87 16.42 -10.14
CA GLU A 6 12.30 16.84 -8.80
C GLU A 6 11.74 15.95 -7.70
N GLN A 7 10.47 15.56 -7.78
CA GLN A 7 9.85 14.67 -6.79
C GLN A 7 10.42 13.24 -6.85
N LEU A 8 10.65 12.71 -8.04
CA LEU A 8 11.25 11.38 -8.21
C LEU A 8 12.72 11.36 -7.73
N ASP A 9 13.50 12.39 -8.05
CA ASP A 9 14.88 12.55 -7.60
C ASP A 9 14.94 12.73 -6.07
N HIS A 10 14.00 13.48 -5.50
CA HIS A 10 13.86 13.59 -4.05
C HIS A 10 13.61 12.21 -3.42
N ILE A 11 12.68 11.40 -3.95
CA ILE A 11 12.42 10.05 -3.45
C ILE A 11 13.69 9.20 -3.47
N ARG A 12 14.47 9.26 -4.55
CA ARG A 12 15.74 8.53 -4.65
C ARG A 12 16.78 8.98 -3.62
N SER A 13 16.72 10.23 -3.19
CA SER A 13 17.64 10.78 -2.19
C SER A 13 17.27 10.40 -0.75
N LEU A 14 16.07 9.88 -0.52
CA LEU A 14 15.60 9.54 0.82
C LEU A 14 16.39 8.37 1.42
N SER A 15 16.57 8.45 2.71
CA SER A 15 17.07 7.36 3.55
C SER A 15 16.30 7.37 4.87
N LEU A 16 16.24 6.21 5.53
CA LEU A 16 15.62 6.12 6.84
C LEU A 16 16.39 6.96 7.86
N SER A 17 15.68 7.80 8.58
CA SER A 17 16.22 8.44 9.78
C SER A 17 16.40 7.39 10.89
N ARG A 18 17.23 7.70 11.88
CA ARG A 18 17.42 6.83 13.06
C ARG A 18 16.09 6.55 13.78
N GLY A 19 15.20 7.55 13.86
CA GLY A 19 13.88 7.40 14.49
C GLY A 19 12.98 6.43 13.73
N GLU A 20 12.90 6.55 12.40
CA GLU A 20 12.14 5.67 11.53
C GLU A 20 12.68 4.24 11.56
N SER A 21 13.99 4.06 11.48
CA SER A 21 14.62 2.75 11.60
C SER A 21 14.30 2.09 12.95
N THR A 22 14.44 2.83 14.05
CA THR A 22 14.12 2.32 15.39
C THR A 22 12.65 1.92 15.49
N TRP A 23 11.75 2.74 14.95
CA TRP A 23 10.31 2.45 14.97
C TRP A 23 9.98 1.20 14.12
N LEU A 24 10.53 1.08 12.91
CA LEU A 24 10.32 -0.09 12.05
C LEU A 24 10.85 -1.37 12.71
N ARG A 25 12.03 -1.33 13.31
CA ARG A 25 12.61 -2.47 14.04
C ARG A 25 11.78 -2.87 15.27
N GLY A 26 11.10 -1.92 15.89
CA GLY A 26 10.20 -2.16 17.03
C GLY A 26 8.77 -2.51 16.64
N ASN A 27 8.41 -2.41 15.35
CA ASN A 27 7.05 -2.63 14.91
C ASN A 27 6.69 -4.13 14.93
N THR A 28 5.50 -4.43 15.45
CA THR A 28 5.04 -5.80 15.64
C THR A 28 3.66 -6.01 15.05
N PHE A 29 3.34 -7.25 14.66
CA PHE A 29 2.00 -7.65 14.30
C PHE A 29 1.17 -7.86 15.56
N TYR A 30 0.12 -7.06 15.72
CA TYR A 30 -0.83 -7.20 16.83
C TYR A 30 -0.14 -7.33 18.21
N GLY A 31 0.98 -6.61 18.39
CA GLY A 31 1.74 -6.62 19.62
C GLY A 31 2.48 -7.92 19.95
N LYS A 32 2.58 -8.85 19.01
CA LYS A 32 3.14 -10.18 19.27
C LYS A 32 4.52 -10.41 18.68
N ARG A 33 4.68 -10.24 17.39
CA ARG A 33 5.91 -10.56 16.68
C ARG A 33 6.43 -9.40 15.87
N GLN A 34 7.73 -9.30 15.78
CA GLN A 34 8.40 -8.31 14.96
C GLN A 34 7.97 -8.46 13.48
N MET A 35 7.60 -7.34 12.87
CA MET A 35 7.12 -7.30 11.50
C MET A 35 8.25 -7.51 10.50
N PHE A 36 9.36 -6.85 10.72
CA PHE A 36 10.51 -6.88 9.82
C PHE A 36 11.67 -7.62 10.46
N ARG A 37 12.21 -8.59 9.75
CA ARG A 37 13.39 -9.35 10.18
C ARG A 37 14.64 -8.43 10.25
N PRO A 38 15.60 -8.72 11.12
CA PRO A 38 16.82 -7.92 11.23
C PRO A 38 17.62 -7.82 9.93
N ASP A 39 17.72 -8.90 9.16
CA ASP A 39 18.41 -8.97 7.87
C ASP A 39 17.71 -8.10 6.79
N PHE A 40 16.38 -8.13 6.75
CA PHE A 40 15.61 -7.23 5.91
C PHE A 40 15.86 -5.76 6.28
N MET A 41 15.84 -5.43 7.58
CA MET A 41 16.06 -4.06 8.03
C MET A 41 17.48 -3.55 7.72
N GLU A 42 18.49 -4.41 7.84
CA GLU A 42 19.86 -4.08 7.45
C GLU A 42 19.95 -3.76 5.95
N TRP A 43 19.36 -4.60 5.11
CA TRP A 43 19.26 -4.35 3.68
C TRP A 43 18.49 -3.06 3.37
N PHE A 44 17.33 -2.85 4.00
CA PHE A 44 16.45 -1.72 3.75
C PHE A 44 17.06 -0.36 4.13
N GLU A 45 17.83 -0.30 5.22
CA GLU A 45 18.57 0.89 5.65
C GLU A 45 19.63 1.33 4.63
N HIS A 46 20.20 0.38 3.89
CA HIS A 46 21.20 0.63 2.85
C HIS A 46 20.60 0.73 1.43
N LEU A 47 19.31 0.45 1.29
CA LEU A 47 18.64 0.50 0.01
C LEU A 47 18.81 1.86 -0.68
N ARG A 48 19.05 1.80 -1.98
CA ARG A 48 18.95 2.95 -2.88
C ARG A 48 18.08 2.56 -4.04
N LEU A 49 17.03 3.34 -4.27
CA LEU A 49 16.15 3.10 -5.41
C LEU A 49 16.93 3.24 -6.74
N PRO A 50 16.76 2.30 -7.67
CA PRO A 50 17.44 2.36 -8.96
C PRO A 50 17.04 3.62 -9.75
N PRO A 51 17.82 4.01 -10.76
CA PRO A 51 17.47 5.11 -11.64
C PRO A 51 16.15 4.85 -12.36
N TYR A 52 15.53 5.92 -12.84
CA TYR A 52 14.32 5.86 -13.66
C TYR A 52 14.55 6.58 -14.98
N GLU A 53 13.81 6.20 -16.00
CA GLU A 53 13.71 6.91 -17.26
C GLU A 53 12.33 7.55 -17.36
N LEU A 54 12.29 8.83 -17.73
CA LEU A 54 11.06 9.56 -17.96
C LEU A 54 11.08 10.17 -19.34
N GLU A 55 10.22 9.67 -20.21
CA GLU A 55 10.08 10.14 -21.59
C GLU A 55 8.66 10.69 -21.82
N LYS A 56 8.53 11.56 -22.81
CA LYS A 56 7.24 12.03 -23.28
C LYS A 56 7.03 11.53 -24.70
N ARG A 57 6.05 10.64 -24.89
CA ARG A 57 5.65 10.10 -26.18
C ARG A 57 4.17 10.36 -26.42
N ASP A 58 3.84 10.90 -27.57
CA ASP A 58 2.46 11.16 -28.01
C ASP A 58 1.59 11.93 -26.98
N GLY A 59 2.23 12.87 -26.28
CA GLY A 59 1.55 13.68 -25.26
C GLY A 59 1.36 13.00 -23.90
N GLN A 60 1.83 11.77 -23.74
CA GLN A 60 1.83 11.01 -22.49
C GLN A 60 3.23 10.89 -21.90
N TYR A 61 3.32 10.71 -20.61
CA TYR A 61 4.56 10.37 -19.92
C TYR A 61 4.71 8.86 -19.80
N GLU A 62 5.87 8.37 -20.19
CA GLU A 62 6.31 7.01 -19.97
C GLU A 62 7.40 7.04 -18.89
N LEU A 63 7.20 6.26 -17.84
CA LEU A 63 8.10 6.16 -16.70
C LEU A 63 8.54 4.72 -16.53
N THR A 64 9.84 4.47 -16.73
CA THR A 64 10.43 3.14 -16.71
C THR A 64 11.41 3.01 -15.55
N PHE A 65 11.39 1.88 -14.90
CA PHE A 65 12.30 1.51 -13.80
C PHE A 65 12.99 0.20 -14.15
N GLU A 66 14.31 0.20 -14.11
CA GLU A 66 15.13 -0.99 -14.38
C GLU A 66 16.04 -1.29 -13.19
N GLY A 67 16.14 -2.56 -12.82
CA GLY A 67 16.99 -3.00 -11.72
C GLY A 67 16.59 -4.37 -11.17
N ALA A 68 17.19 -4.76 -10.05
CA ALA A 68 16.83 -5.97 -9.35
C ALA A 68 15.40 -5.86 -8.80
N TRP A 69 14.62 -6.93 -8.89
CA TRP A 69 13.23 -6.92 -8.47
C TRP A 69 12.98 -6.37 -7.07
N PRO A 70 13.72 -6.74 -6.01
CA PRO A 70 13.52 -6.20 -4.66
C PRO A 70 13.67 -4.68 -4.54
N GLU A 71 14.44 -4.08 -5.44
CA GLU A 71 14.68 -2.63 -5.47
C GLU A 71 13.61 -1.91 -6.32
N VAL A 72 13.31 -2.46 -7.51
CA VAL A 72 12.37 -1.87 -8.47
C VAL A 72 10.94 -1.89 -7.93
N MET A 73 10.52 -2.97 -7.26
CA MET A 73 9.17 -3.08 -6.71
C MET A 73 8.81 -1.95 -5.74
N LEU A 74 9.81 -1.38 -5.07
CA LEU A 74 9.60 -0.29 -4.12
C LEU A 74 9.32 1.06 -4.80
N TRP A 75 9.47 1.16 -6.12
CA TRP A 75 9.08 2.34 -6.88
C TRP A 75 7.56 2.49 -7.06
N GLU A 76 6.80 1.41 -7.08
CA GLU A 76 5.36 1.45 -7.39
C GLU A 76 4.62 2.47 -6.51
N ILE A 77 4.74 2.34 -5.21
CA ILE A 77 3.97 3.16 -4.27
C ILE A 77 4.35 4.65 -4.34
N PRO A 78 5.63 5.05 -4.20
CA PRO A 78 5.99 6.46 -4.21
C PRO A 78 5.80 7.11 -5.59
N ALA A 79 6.11 6.42 -6.69
CA ALA A 79 5.91 6.97 -8.02
C ALA A 79 4.43 7.25 -8.32
N LEU A 80 3.54 6.30 -8.02
CA LEU A 80 2.10 6.49 -8.19
C LEU A 80 1.56 7.57 -7.24
N ALA A 81 2.03 7.63 -5.99
CA ALA A 81 1.62 8.67 -5.04
C ALA A 81 1.98 10.08 -5.55
N VAL A 82 3.18 10.27 -6.09
CA VAL A 82 3.61 11.55 -6.68
C VAL A 82 2.76 11.89 -7.91
N LEU A 83 2.59 10.96 -8.84
CA LEU A 83 1.78 11.20 -10.05
C LEU A 83 0.34 11.60 -9.71
N MET A 84 -0.28 10.90 -8.76
CA MET A 84 -1.65 11.21 -8.34
C MET A 84 -1.74 12.55 -7.62
N GLU A 85 -0.76 12.89 -6.80
CA GLU A 85 -0.72 14.18 -6.09
C GLU A 85 -0.50 15.36 -7.06
N LEU A 86 0.44 15.24 -8.00
CA LEU A 86 0.67 16.27 -9.03
C LEU A 86 -0.56 16.46 -9.93
N ARG A 87 -1.19 15.36 -10.36
CA ARG A 87 -2.45 15.41 -11.11
C ARG A 87 -3.56 16.11 -10.32
N SER A 88 -3.73 15.76 -9.06
CA SER A 88 -4.75 16.37 -8.19
C SER A 88 -4.48 17.85 -8.03
N ARG A 89 -3.24 18.25 -7.79
CA ARG A 89 -2.82 19.64 -7.64
C ARG A 89 -3.11 20.44 -8.91
N ALA A 90 -2.74 19.93 -10.08
CA ALA A 90 -3.01 20.60 -11.35
C ALA A 90 -4.51 20.85 -11.59
N VAL A 91 -5.38 19.92 -11.17
CA VAL A 91 -6.84 20.14 -11.24
C VAL A 91 -7.30 21.18 -10.23
N LEU A 92 -6.79 21.14 -8.99
CA LEU A 92 -7.18 22.08 -7.93
C LEU A 92 -6.75 23.53 -8.24
N GLU A 93 -5.62 23.72 -8.91
CA GLU A 93 -5.11 25.02 -9.34
C GLU A 93 -6.03 25.74 -10.35
N THR A 94 -6.86 25.01 -11.07
CA THR A 94 -7.85 25.58 -11.99
C THR A 94 -9.11 26.09 -11.29
N MET A 95 -9.29 25.79 -10.01
CA MET A 95 -10.50 26.10 -9.25
C MET A 95 -10.38 27.43 -8.51
N GLY A 96 -11.50 28.17 -8.46
CA GLY A 96 -11.59 29.35 -7.61
C GLY A 96 -11.62 28.99 -6.12
N ARG A 97 -11.28 29.98 -5.28
CA ARG A 97 -11.22 29.78 -3.82
C ARG A 97 -12.52 29.21 -3.23
N PHE A 98 -13.67 29.70 -3.69
CA PHE A 98 -14.96 29.22 -3.22
C PHE A 98 -15.23 27.77 -3.64
N GLU A 99 -14.90 27.43 -4.88
CA GLU A 99 -15.04 26.05 -5.41
C GLU A 99 -14.20 25.07 -4.63
N LEU A 100 -12.95 25.44 -4.30
CA LEU A 100 -12.07 24.64 -3.45
C LEU A 100 -12.67 24.39 -2.06
N GLN A 101 -13.23 25.45 -1.42
CA GLN A 101 -13.86 25.30 -0.11
C GLN A 101 -15.07 24.34 -0.17
N VAL A 102 -15.90 24.45 -1.20
CA VAL A 102 -17.04 23.54 -1.41
C VAL A 102 -16.57 22.11 -1.67
N LEU A 103 -15.51 21.93 -2.48
CA LEU A 103 -14.94 20.62 -2.75
C LEU A 103 -14.44 19.95 -1.47
N TYR A 104 -13.65 20.66 -0.65
CA TYR A 104 -13.14 20.13 0.62
C TYR A 104 -14.27 19.80 1.61
N ALA A 105 -15.25 20.68 1.74
CA ALA A 105 -16.41 20.43 2.61
C ALA A 105 -17.15 19.15 2.18
N ARG A 106 -17.41 18.96 0.88
CA ARG A 106 -18.03 17.75 0.34
C ARG A 106 -17.18 16.49 0.56
N ALA A 107 -15.88 16.60 0.39
CA ALA A 107 -14.97 15.48 0.60
C ALA A 107 -14.93 15.05 2.07
N MET A 108 -14.88 16.00 3.01
CA MET A 108 -14.97 15.72 4.46
C MET A 108 -16.32 15.08 4.81
N THR A 109 -17.42 15.64 4.31
CA THR A 109 -18.76 15.07 4.54
C THR A 109 -18.84 13.62 4.08
N LYS A 110 -18.29 13.29 2.91
CA LYS A 110 -18.26 11.89 2.43
C LYS A 110 -17.49 10.94 3.36
N ILE A 111 -16.39 11.38 3.95
CA ILE A 111 -15.65 10.55 4.92
C ILE A 111 -16.48 10.35 6.19
N TRP A 112 -17.09 11.40 6.73
CA TRP A 112 -17.95 11.31 7.91
C TRP A 112 -19.16 10.41 7.68
N GLU A 113 -19.84 10.52 6.55
CA GLU A 113 -20.94 9.64 6.17
C GLU A 113 -20.52 8.17 6.09
N LYS A 114 -19.33 7.90 5.52
CA LYS A 114 -18.76 6.55 5.49
C LYS A 114 -18.48 6.03 6.91
N ILE A 115 -17.87 6.85 7.76
CA ILE A 115 -17.59 6.52 9.15
C ILE A 115 -18.90 6.16 9.89
N GLU A 116 -19.94 6.98 9.77
CA GLU A 116 -21.22 6.72 10.41
C GLU A 116 -21.86 5.40 9.94
N ARG A 117 -21.79 5.10 8.64
CA ARG A 117 -22.31 3.83 8.10
C ARG A 117 -21.53 2.62 8.62
N LEU A 118 -20.20 2.74 8.68
CA LEU A 118 -19.31 1.64 9.05
C LEU A 118 -19.29 1.38 10.56
N ARG A 119 -19.50 2.43 11.37
CA ARG A 119 -19.60 2.32 12.84
C ARG A 119 -20.68 1.34 13.31
N GLY A 120 -21.77 1.24 12.54
CA GLY A 120 -22.90 0.35 12.85
C GLY A 120 -22.73 -1.10 12.43
N VAL A 121 -21.60 -1.46 11.78
CA VAL A 121 -21.39 -2.83 11.26
C VAL A 121 -20.63 -3.66 12.29
N PRO A 122 -21.26 -4.70 12.90
CA PRO A 122 -20.61 -5.53 13.89
C PRO A 122 -19.40 -6.29 13.31
N SER A 123 -18.37 -6.46 14.11
CA SER A 123 -17.16 -7.24 13.79
C SER A 123 -16.35 -6.74 12.58
N LEU A 124 -16.68 -5.56 12.03
CA LEU A 124 -15.92 -4.97 10.93
C LEU A 124 -14.53 -4.55 11.40
N ARG A 125 -13.53 -4.82 10.57
CA ARG A 125 -12.16 -4.34 10.73
C ARG A 125 -11.73 -3.65 9.44
N ILE A 126 -11.21 -2.43 9.54
CA ILE A 126 -10.86 -1.60 8.37
C ILE A 126 -9.45 -1.08 8.55
N ALA A 127 -8.67 -1.15 7.48
CA ALA A 127 -7.36 -0.51 7.37
C ALA A 127 -7.29 0.38 6.12
N ASP A 128 -6.47 1.43 6.18
CA ASP A 128 -6.19 2.30 5.05
C ASP A 128 -5.06 1.73 4.18
N PHE A 129 -5.31 1.65 2.87
CA PHE A 129 -4.35 1.27 1.83
C PHE A 129 -4.29 2.33 0.71
N GLY A 130 -4.52 3.59 1.04
CA GLY A 130 -4.73 4.67 0.09
C GLY A 130 -3.46 5.28 -0.54
N THR A 131 -2.24 4.98 -0.07
CA THR A 131 -1.01 5.74 -0.39
C THR A 131 -0.78 5.94 -1.88
N ARG A 132 -0.81 4.89 -2.70
CA ARG A 132 -0.53 4.99 -4.14
C ARG A 132 -1.61 5.70 -4.96
N ARG A 133 -2.79 5.95 -4.38
CA ARG A 133 -3.95 6.57 -5.05
C ARG A 133 -4.46 7.81 -4.32
N ARG A 134 -3.68 8.34 -3.40
CA ARG A 134 -4.06 9.50 -2.60
C ARG A 134 -4.10 10.78 -3.43
N HIS A 135 -4.96 11.71 -3.07
CA HIS A 135 -4.96 13.05 -3.64
C HIS A 135 -3.77 13.88 -3.15
N SER A 136 -3.40 13.71 -1.88
CA SER A 136 -2.18 14.25 -1.30
C SER A 136 -1.84 13.51 -0.02
N PHE A 137 -0.59 13.65 0.45
CA PHE A 137 -0.16 13.13 1.75
C PHE A 137 -1.01 13.68 2.89
N LEU A 138 -1.23 15.00 2.93
CA LEU A 138 -2.00 15.64 4.00
C LEU A 138 -3.46 15.20 4.01
N TRP A 139 -4.05 14.95 2.84
CA TRP A 139 -5.42 14.43 2.76
C TRP A 139 -5.51 12.98 3.27
N GLN A 140 -4.58 12.12 2.92
CA GLN A 140 -4.55 10.76 3.45
C GLN A 140 -4.35 10.76 4.96
N ASP A 141 -3.41 11.54 5.47
CA ASP A 141 -3.14 11.68 6.90
C ASP A 141 -4.38 12.15 7.68
N TRP A 142 -5.11 13.15 7.13
CA TRP A 142 -6.38 13.60 7.69
C TRP A 142 -7.45 12.49 7.66
N CYS A 143 -7.59 11.75 6.56
CA CYS A 143 -8.52 10.64 6.46
C CYS A 143 -8.24 9.53 7.50
N VAL A 144 -6.97 9.17 7.69
CA VAL A 144 -6.55 8.19 8.69
C VAL A 144 -6.92 8.67 10.10
N GLN A 145 -6.67 9.94 10.41
CA GLN A 145 -7.07 10.50 11.71
C GLN A 145 -8.59 10.48 11.91
N ALA A 146 -9.36 10.91 10.90
CA ALA A 146 -10.81 10.91 10.98
C ALA A 146 -11.38 9.49 11.19
N MET A 147 -10.82 8.49 10.48
CA MET A 147 -11.20 7.09 10.66
C MET A 147 -10.82 6.56 12.05
N ARG A 148 -9.62 6.86 12.54
CA ARG A 148 -9.17 6.50 13.90
C ARG A 148 -10.14 7.03 14.96
N GLU A 149 -10.48 8.31 14.90
CA GLU A 149 -11.36 8.97 15.85
C GLU A 149 -12.82 8.49 15.73
N GLY A 150 -13.30 8.37 14.49
CA GLY A 150 -14.69 8.05 14.23
C GLY A 150 -15.06 6.57 14.36
N LEU A 151 -14.17 5.65 14.01
CA LEU A 151 -14.40 4.21 14.03
C LEU A 151 -13.82 3.52 15.28
N GLY A 152 -12.91 4.18 16.01
CA GLY A 152 -12.28 3.60 17.18
C GLY A 152 -11.63 2.24 16.87
N GLN A 153 -12.00 1.21 17.61
CA GLN A 153 -11.43 -0.15 17.47
C GLN A 153 -11.77 -0.84 16.14
N THR A 154 -12.72 -0.34 15.37
CA THR A 154 -13.04 -0.84 14.03
C THR A 154 -11.94 -0.48 13.02
N PHE A 155 -11.29 0.66 13.21
CA PHE A 155 -10.14 1.07 12.41
C PHE A 155 -8.86 0.45 12.97
N THR A 156 -8.25 -0.43 12.19
CA THR A 156 -7.10 -1.22 12.65
C THR A 156 -5.76 -0.55 12.34
N GLY A 157 -5.68 0.30 11.32
CA GLY A 157 -4.42 0.98 10.99
C GLY A 157 -4.30 1.37 9.52
N THR A 158 -3.06 1.60 9.09
CA THR A 158 -2.74 2.00 7.72
C THR A 158 -1.53 1.26 7.17
N SER A 159 -1.48 1.05 5.86
CA SER A 159 -0.28 0.52 5.18
C SER A 159 0.83 1.57 5.00
N ASN A 160 0.56 2.83 5.34
CA ASN A 160 1.56 3.89 5.30
C ASN A 160 2.32 3.96 6.64
N CYS A 161 3.53 3.39 6.68
CA CYS A 161 4.34 3.32 7.90
C CYS A 161 4.61 4.69 8.54
N LEU A 162 4.81 5.76 7.74
CA LEU A 162 5.03 7.10 8.28
C LEU A 162 3.78 7.66 8.97
N ILE A 163 2.62 7.47 8.37
CA ILE A 163 1.34 7.86 8.99
C ILE A 163 1.07 6.99 10.22
N ALA A 164 1.32 5.68 10.13
CA ALA A 164 1.17 4.78 11.28
C ALA A 164 2.01 5.23 12.47
N MET A 165 3.27 5.55 12.24
CA MET A 165 4.19 6.08 13.25
C MET A 165 3.69 7.41 13.85
N ARG A 166 3.28 8.36 13.00
CA ARG A 166 2.84 9.69 13.43
C ARG A 166 1.51 9.69 14.17
N ARG A 167 0.62 8.79 13.78
CA ARG A 167 -0.74 8.70 14.33
C ARG A 167 -0.89 7.64 15.40
N GLU A 168 0.19 6.93 15.73
CA GLU A 168 0.17 5.86 16.74
C GLU A 168 -0.92 4.82 16.46
N VAL A 169 -1.05 4.43 15.18
CA VAL A 169 -1.92 3.34 14.74
C VAL A 169 -1.07 2.19 14.23
N GLU A 170 -1.66 1.02 14.08
CA GLU A 170 -0.92 -0.15 13.59
C GLU A 170 -0.52 0.02 12.12
N ALA A 171 0.73 -0.34 11.79
CA ALA A 171 1.13 -0.51 10.41
C ALA A 171 0.67 -1.88 9.93
N ILE A 172 -0.14 -1.90 8.88
CA ILE A 172 -0.76 -3.12 8.37
C ILE A 172 -0.34 -3.32 6.92
N GLY A 173 0.04 -4.55 6.59
CA GLY A 173 0.39 -4.94 5.23
C GLY A 173 -0.33 -6.22 4.79
N THR A 174 -0.21 -6.51 3.50
CA THR A 174 -0.66 -7.73 2.85
C THR A 174 0.46 -8.22 1.93
N ASN A 175 0.34 -9.43 1.38
CA ASN A 175 1.12 -9.73 0.19
C ASN A 175 0.70 -8.78 -0.95
N ALA A 176 1.59 -8.56 -1.92
CA ALA A 176 1.27 -7.82 -3.14
C ALA A 176 0.82 -8.78 -4.25
N HIS A 177 -0.01 -8.30 -5.20
CA HIS A 177 -0.37 -9.07 -6.40
C HIS A 177 0.85 -9.46 -7.24
N GLU A 178 1.89 -8.64 -7.20
CA GLU A 178 3.15 -8.88 -7.90
C GLU A 178 3.81 -10.21 -7.48
N LEU A 179 3.71 -10.58 -6.22
CA LEU A 179 4.33 -11.81 -5.72
C LEU A 179 3.79 -13.07 -6.43
N PRO A 180 2.47 -13.37 -6.48
CA PRO A 180 1.96 -14.48 -7.27
C PRO A 180 2.22 -14.33 -8.79
N MET A 181 2.30 -13.11 -9.33
CA MET A 181 2.66 -12.90 -10.73
C MET A 181 4.10 -13.30 -11.02
N VAL A 182 5.04 -13.00 -10.13
CA VAL A 182 6.44 -13.44 -10.25
C VAL A 182 6.56 -14.96 -10.16
N TYR A 183 5.87 -15.58 -9.20
CA TYR A 183 5.84 -17.05 -9.10
C TYR A 183 5.26 -17.70 -10.35
N ALA A 184 4.21 -17.11 -10.93
CA ALA A 184 3.64 -17.57 -12.18
C ALA A 184 4.61 -17.41 -13.36
N ALA A 185 5.34 -16.29 -13.42
CA ALA A 185 6.33 -16.03 -14.46
C ALA A 185 7.56 -16.98 -14.39
N LEU A 186 7.86 -17.51 -13.21
CA LEU A 186 8.94 -18.46 -12.98
C LEU A 186 8.51 -19.93 -13.17
N ALA A 187 7.21 -20.18 -13.37
CA ALA A 187 6.69 -21.52 -13.59
C ALA A 187 7.24 -22.11 -14.92
N ARG A 188 7.63 -23.38 -14.86
CA ARG A 188 8.24 -24.11 -15.99
C ARG A 188 7.22 -24.87 -16.85
N ASP A 189 6.05 -25.10 -16.28
CA ASP A 189 4.94 -25.81 -16.92
C ASP A 189 3.58 -25.37 -16.35
N ASP A 190 2.49 -25.85 -16.96
CA ASP A 190 1.13 -25.51 -16.58
C ASP A 190 0.77 -25.96 -15.14
N ALA A 191 1.37 -27.03 -14.66
CA ALA A 191 1.14 -27.53 -13.31
C ALA A 191 1.77 -26.60 -12.26
N GLU A 192 3.01 -26.15 -12.47
CA GLU A 192 3.66 -25.15 -11.64
C GLU A 192 2.92 -23.80 -11.71
N LEU A 193 2.47 -23.40 -12.90
CA LEU A 193 1.69 -22.19 -13.09
C LEU A 193 0.40 -22.22 -12.27
N ALA A 194 -0.34 -23.32 -12.31
CA ALA A 194 -1.56 -23.49 -11.53
C ALA A 194 -1.31 -23.47 -10.01
N GLN A 195 -0.13 -23.88 -9.56
CA GLN A 195 0.26 -23.89 -8.16
C GLN A 195 0.89 -22.57 -7.67
N ALA A 196 1.26 -21.65 -8.55
CA ALA A 196 1.95 -20.42 -8.20
C ALA A 196 1.28 -19.63 -7.05
N PRO A 197 -0.04 -19.34 -7.06
CA PRO A 197 -0.70 -18.60 -5.99
C PRO A 197 -0.67 -19.35 -4.64
N TYR A 198 -0.73 -20.68 -4.65
CA TYR A 198 -0.73 -21.49 -3.43
C TYR A 198 0.67 -21.67 -2.85
N LYS A 199 1.69 -21.73 -3.71
CA LYS A 199 3.08 -21.71 -3.29
C LYS A 199 3.42 -20.40 -2.58
N VAL A 200 2.93 -19.27 -3.09
CA VAL A 200 3.05 -17.97 -2.40
C VAL A 200 2.47 -18.04 -0.99
N LEU A 201 1.32 -18.69 -0.80
CA LEU A 201 0.71 -18.81 0.53
C LEU A 201 1.58 -19.62 1.48
N ALA A 202 2.18 -20.70 1.00
CA ALA A 202 3.06 -21.55 1.80
C ALA A 202 4.30 -20.77 2.24
N ASP A 203 4.98 -20.12 1.30
CA ASP A 203 6.20 -19.35 1.58
C ASP A 203 5.90 -18.12 2.47
N TRP A 204 4.75 -17.46 2.25
CA TRP A 204 4.28 -16.36 3.09
C TRP A 204 3.97 -16.80 4.53
N HIS A 205 3.36 -17.97 4.67
CA HIS A 205 3.08 -18.56 5.98
C HIS A 205 4.37 -18.90 6.73
N GLU A 206 5.34 -19.46 6.05
CA GLU A 206 6.65 -19.80 6.62
C GLU A 206 7.40 -18.52 7.05
N GLU A 207 7.48 -17.52 6.17
CA GLU A 207 8.19 -16.26 6.45
C GLU A 207 7.58 -15.51 7.65
N HIS A 208 6.27 -15.47 7.75
CA HIS A 208 5.58 -14.74 8.81
C HIS A 208 5.09 -15.60 9.97
N ASP A 209 5.47 -16.89 10.02
CA ASP A 209 5.07 -17.85 11.06
C ASP A 209 3.57 -17.75 11.41
N GLY A 210 2.75 -17.59 10.39
CA GLY A 210 1.31 -17.53 10.51
C GLY A 210 0.73 -16.26 11.14
N ASN A 211 1.50 -15.21 11.33
CA ASN A 211 1.00 -13.98 11.97
C ASN A 211 0.40 -12.96 10.99
N LEU A 212 1.03 -12.71 9.84
CA LEU A 212 0.50 -11.82 8.81
C LEU A 212 -0.18 -12.64 7.71
N ARG A 213 -1.40 -13.06 7.94
CA ARG A 213 -2.17 -13.91 7.01
C ARG A 213 -3.15 -13.15 6.14
N ILE A 214 -2.84 -11.91 5.80
CA ILE A 214 -3.68 -11.12 4.91
C ILE A 214 -3.18 -11.29 3.48
N ILE A 215 -3.98 -11.96 2.66
CA ILE A 215 -3.67 -12.31 1.28
C ILE A 215 -4.65 -11.67 0.31
N LEU A 216 -4.20 -11.47 -0.92
CA LEU A 216 -4.99 -10.93 -2.02
C LEU A 216 -5.33 -12.08 -2.98
N PRO A 217 -6.59 -12.57 -2.99
CA PRO A 217 -6.97 -13.76 -3.76
C PRO A 217 -7.31 -13.48 -5.22
N ASP A 218 -7.36 -12.20 -5.61
CA ASP A 218 -7.92 -11.74 -6.88
C ASP A 218 -6.92 -11.62 -8.03
N THR A 219 -5.63 -11.95 -7.83
CA THR A 219 -4.58 -11.84 -8.85
C THR A 219 -4.96 -12.60 -10.14
N PHE A 220 -5.46 -13.83 -10.01
CA PHE A 220 -5.90 -14.68 -11.13
C PHE A 220 -7.40 -15.04 -11.03
N GLY A 221 -8.17 -14.32 -10.22
CA GLY A 221 -9.59 -14.50 -10.01
C GLY A 221 -9.94 -15.16 -8.67
N THR A 222 -10.69 -14.44 -7.86
CA THR A 222 -11.05 -14.82 -6.48
C THR A 222 -11.73 -16.18 -6.40
N LYS A 223 -12.73 -16.46 -7.27
CA LYS A 223 -13.47 -17.72 -7.19
C LYS A 223 -12.57 -18.94 -7.42
N GLY A 224 -11.76 -18.92 -8.49
CA GLY A 224 -10.85 -20.03 -8.78
C GLY A 224 -9.80 -20.22 -7.68
N PHE A 225 -9.32 -19.13 -7.09
CA PHE A 225 -8.41 -19.18 -5.96
C PHE A 225 -9.07 -19.85 -4.74
N LEU A 226 -10.26 -19.43 -4.35
CA LEU A 226 -10.96 -19.95 -3.16
C LEU A 226 -11.40 -21.40 -3.31
N ASP A 227 -11.78 -21.82 -4.51
CA ASP A 227 -12.20 -23.21 -4.78
C ASP A 227 -11.07 -24.23 -4.56
N HIS A 228 -9.79 -23.78 -4.58
CA HIS A 228 -8.61 -24.64 -4.45
C HIS A 228 -7.66 -24.21 -3.33
N ALA A 229 -8.03 -23.18 -2.56
CA ALA A 229 -7.18 -22.71 -1.47
C ALA A 229 -7.09 -23.76 -0.34
N PRO A 230 -5.89 -24.04 0.18
CA PRO A 230 -5.76 -24.91 1.34
C PRO A 230 -6.43 -24.26 2.57
N ASP A 231 -6.94 -25.08 3.49
CA ASP A 231 -7.68 -24.63 4.70
C ASP A 231 -6.91 -23.60 5.53
N LEU A 232 -5.59 -23.63 5.53
CA LEU A 232 -4.71 -22.65 6.20
C LEU A 232 -4.86 -21.22 5.66
N SER A 233 -5.37 -21.06 4.44
CA SER A 233 -5.47 -19.78 3.74
C SER A 233 -6.74 -19.01 4.06
N LEU A 234 -7.75 -19.66 4.63
CA LEU A 234 -9.09 -19.08 4.79
C LEU A 234 -9.24 -18.17 6.02
N ILE A 235 -8.20 -18.01 6.84
CA ILE A 235 -8.31 -17.31 8.12
C ILE A 235 -8.29 -15.78 7.96
N HIS A 236 -7.65 -15.23 6.91
CA HIS A 236 -7.54 -13.80 6.69
C HIS A 236 -7.48 -13.45 5.19
N ILE A 237 -8.61 -13.52 4.50
CA ILE A 237 -8.73 -13.09 3.11
C ILE A 237 -9.20 -11.64 3.08
N SER A 238 -8.45 -10.79 2.39
CA SER A 238 -8.82 -9.40 2.12
C SER A 238 -9.00 -9.19 0.63
N GLU A 239 -10.18 -8.73 0.22
CA GLU A 239 -10.37 -8.18 -1.13
C GLU A 239 -10.18 -6.66 -1.08
N PRO A 240 -9.32 -6.09 -1.94
CA PRO A 240 -9.26 -4.64 -2.07
C PRO A 240 -10.57 -4.15 -2.68
N THR A 241 -11.33 -3.38 -1.92
CA THR A 241 -12.48 -2.65 -2.47
C THR A 241 -11.98 -1.66 -3.50
N ARG A 242 -12.23 -1.92 -4.78
CA ARG A 242 -11.97 -0.94 -5.84
C ARG A 242 -12.95 0.21 -5.68
N PRO A 243 -12.50 1.47 -5.58
CA PRO A 243 -13.42 2.59 -5.72
C PRO A 243 -13.90 2.61 -7.18
N TYR A 244 -15.19 2.45 -7.38
CA TYR A 244 -15.85 2.73 -8.65
C TYR A 244 -15.93 4.22 -8.88
#